data_984f2a01ec0ef7cfe7df02f5ecbeb0da
#
_entry.id   984f2a01ec0ef7cfe7df02f5ecbeb0da
#
_cell.length_a   1.000
_cell.length_b   1.000
_cell.length_c   1.000
_cell.angle_alpha   90.00
_cell.angle_beta   90.00
_cell.angle_gamma   90.00
#
_symmetry.space_group_name_H-M   'P 1'
#
loop_
_entity.id
_entity.type
_entity.pdbx_description
1 polymer ?
#
loop_
_entity_poly.entity_id
_entity_poly.type
_entity_poly.pdbx_seq_one_letter_code
_entity_poly.pdbx_strand_id
1 'polypeptide(L)'
;MIESFKNKLARDLFEDNITKETKSWPSELRRAARRKLLYLHDAAALSDLKVPPGNRLKPLKGDYKGYYSIRINDQWRLIFKWSNESAFDVAVLDYH
;
A
#
# COMPACT_ATOMS: atom_id res chain seq x y z
N MET A 1 -1.09 12.14 1.84
CA MET A 1 -1.41 12.08 0.40
C MET A 1 -0.40 11.18 -0.31
N ILE A 2 -0.85 10.37 -1.25
CA ILE A 2 0.06 9.60 -2.10
C ILE A 2 0.58 10.51 -3.21
N GLU A 3 1.90 10.66 -3.29
CA GLU A 3 2.53 11.56 -4.27
C GLU A 3 3.04 10.82 -5.49
N SER A 4 3.44 9.56 -5.35
CA SER A 4 3.95 8.79 -6.48
C SER A 4 3.77 7.29 -6.26
N PHE A 5 3.72 6.54 -7.35
CA PHE A 5 3.64 5.08 -7.34
C PHE A 5 4.90 4.48 -7.94
N LYS A 6 5.41 3.43 -7.31
CA LYS A 6 6.55 2.68 -7.81
C LYS A 6 6.13 1.61 -8.82
N ASN A 7 4.93 1.01 -8.65
CA ASN A 7 4.46 0.04 -9.62
C ASN A 7 3.05 0.35 -10.10
N LYS A 8 2.74 -0.18 -11.27
CA LYS A 8 1.45 0.03 -11.93
C LYS A 8 0.30 -0.61 -11.16
N LEU A 9 0.57 -1.76 -10.54
CA LEU A 9 -0.45 -2.48 -9.77
C LEU A 9 -1.02 -1.60 -8.66
N ALA A 10 -0.17 -0.92 -7.90
CA ALA A 10 -0.62 -0.05 -6.83
C ALA A 10 -1.48 1.10 -7.37
N ARG A 11 -1.06 1.71 -8.47
CA ARG A 11 -1.83 2.80 -9.09
C ARG A 11 -3.18 2.31 -9.57
N ASP A 12 -3.22 1.18 -10.27
CA ASP A 12 -4.46 0.64 -10.81
C ASP A 12 -5.45 0.26 -9.71
N LEU A 13 -4.95 -0.30 -8.62
CA LEU A 13 -5.80 -0.62 -7.47
C LEU A 13 -6.34 0.65 -6.80
N PHE A 14 -5.51 1.68 -6.68
CA PHE A 14 -5.93 2.94 -6.09
C PHE A 14 -6.98 3.66 -6.93
N GLU A 15 -6.77 3.70 -8.24
CA GLU A 15 -7.67 4.36 -9.18
C GLU A 15 -8.86 3.50 -9.60
N ASP A 16 -8.90 2.27 -9.11
CA ASP A 16 -9.93 1.28 -9.44
C ASP A 16 -10.00 0.98 -10.95
N ASN A 17 -8.84 0.99 -11.60
CA ASN A 17 -8.73 0.63 -13.00
C ASN A 17 -8.82 -0.88 -13.16
N ILE A 18 -9.68 -1.33 -14.07
CA ILE A 18 -9.80 -2.75 -14.38
C ILE A 18 -8.82 -3.09 -15.49
N THR A 19 -7.75 -3.78 -15.12
CA THR A 19 -6.70 -4.24 -16.04
C THR A 19 -6.67 -5.76 -16.02
N LYS A 20 -5.87 -6.35 -16.92
CA LYS A 20 -5.69 -7.79 -16.93
C LYS A 20 -5.19 -8.29 -15.57
N GLU A 21 -4.26 -7.58 -14.96
CA GLU A 21 -3.72 -7.95 -13.66
C GLU A 21 -4.73 -7.80 -12.54
N THR A 22 -5.38 -6.64 -12.42
CA THR A 22 -6.35 -6.41 -11.33
C THR A 22 -7.60 -7.25 -11.49
N LYS A 23 -7.98 -7.57 -12.72
CA LYS A 23 -9.14 -8.42 -13.00
C LYS A 23 -8.93 -9.84 -12.48
N SER A 24 -7.70 -10.32 -12.43
CA SER A 24 -7.38 -11.65 -11.91
C SER A 24 -7.52 -11.74 -10.39
N TRP A 25 -7.57 -10.62 -9.70
CA TRP A 25 -7.73 -10.58 -8.25
C TRP A 25 -9.20 -10.78 -7.87
N PRO A 26 -9.49 -11.54 -6.81
CA PRO A 26 -10.84 -11.58 -6.27
C PRO A 26 -11.31 -10.16 -5.90
N SER A 27 -12.59 -9.89 -6.13
CA SER A 27 -13.14 -8.54 -5.91
C SER A 27 -12.96 -8.07 -4.46
N GLU A 28 -13.07 -8.98 -3.49
CA GLU A 28 -12.88 -8.64 -2.09
C GLU A 28 -11.45 -8.20 -1.80
N LEU A 29 -10.47 -8.87 -2.44
CA LEU A 29 -9.06 -8.51 -2.27
C LEU A 29 -8.76 -7.16 -2.91
N ARG A 30 -9.33 -6.88 -4.08
CA ARG A 30 -9.19 -5.56 -4.71
C ARG A 30 -9.73 -4.46 -3.79
N ARG A 31 -10.89 -4.67 -3.19
CA ARG A 31 -11.49 -3.70 -2.28
C ARG A 31 -10.65 -3.52 -1.02
N ALA A 32 -10.10 -4.62 -0.49
CA ALA A 32 -9.24 -4.54 0.69
C ALA A 32 -7.96 -3.76 0.39
N ALA A 33 -7.34 -4.03 -0.76
CA ALA A 33 -6.12 -3.30 -1.17
C ALA A 33 -6.42 -1.81 -1.37
N ARG A 34 -7.52 -1.49 -2.04
CA ARG A 34 -7.90 -0.09 -2.26
C ARG A 34 -8.19 0.62 -0.95
N ARG A 35 -8.83 -0.05 0.00
CA ARG A 35 -9.08 0.52 1.33
C ARG A 35 -7.77 0.89 2.03
N LYS A 36 -6.77 0.01 1.95
CA LYS A 36 -5.47 0.29 2.56
C LYS A 36 -4.76 1.45 1.86
N LEU A 37 -4.87 1.53 0.54
CA LEU A 37 -4.33 2.65 -0.23
C LEU A 37 -5.02 3.97 0.14
N LEU A 38 -6.33 3.94 0.37
CA LEU A 38 -7.06 5.12 0.80
C LEU A 38 -6.66 5.54 2.23
N TYR A 39 -6.44 4.61 3.13
CA TYR A 39 -5.91 4.91 4.45
C TYR A 39 -4.56 5.63 4.35
N LEU A 40 -3.69 5.12 3.47
CA LEU A 40 -2.39 5.74 3.25
C LEU A 40 -2.54 7.15 2.68
N HIS A 41 -3.42 7.31 1.70
CA HIS A 41 -3.66 8.60 1.05
C HIS A 41 -4.17 9.65 2.04
N ASP A 42 -5.03 9.24 2.96
CA ASP A 42 -5.68 10.15 3.90
C ASP A 42 -4.87 10.38 5.18
N ALA A 43 -3.82 9.60 5.43
CA ALA A 43 -3.05 9.70 6.66
C ALA A 43 -2.33 11.05 6.74
N ALA A 44 -2.50 11.74 7.86
CA ALA A 44 -1.81 12.99 8.14
C ALA A 44 -0.44 12.74 8.75
N ALA A 45 -0.30 11.65 9.51
CA ALA A 45 0.96 11.25 10.13
C ALA A 45 1.16 9.76 9.93
N LEU A 46 2.43 9.34 9.91
CA LEU A 46 2.76 7.91 9.76
C LEU A 46 2.10 7.05 10.84
N SER A 47 2.01 7.59 12.07
CA SER A 47 1.39 6.88 13.19
C SER A 47 -0.09 6.58 12.98
N ASP A 48 -0.78 7.31 12.11
CA ASP A 48 -2.18 7.03 11.79
C ASP A 48 -2.35 5.64 11.19
N LEU A 49 -1.30 5.12 10.54
CA LEU A 49 -1.32 3.82 9.88
C LEU A 49 -1.11 2.65 10.85
N LYS A 50 -0.92 2.93 12.14
CA LYS A 50 -0.90 1.89 13.17
C LYS A 50 -2.31 1.38 13.47
N VAL A 51 -3.33 2.07 13.01
CA VAL A 51 -4.74 1.72 13.24
C VAL A 51 -5.39 1.44 11.89
N PRO A 52 -6.07 0.32 11.70
CA PRO A 52 -6.26 -0.78 12.68
C PRO A 52 -4.96 -1.57 12.89
N PRO A 53 -4.83 -2.27 14.04
CA PRO A 53 -3.62 -3.06 14.32
C PRO A 53 -3.29 -4.10 13.26
N GLY A 54 -4.30 -4.59 12.54
CA GLY A 54 -4.12 -5.52 11.44
C GLY A 54 -3.27 -4.98 10.29
N ASN A 55 -3.06 -3.67 10.20
CA ASN A 55 -2.16 -3.07 9.21
C ASN A 55 -0.71 -3.52 9.40
N ARG A 56 -0.32 -3.80 10.63
CA ARG A 56 1.05 -4.23 10.97
C ARG A 56 2.09 -3.31 10.36
N LEU A 57 1.93 -2.01 10.59
CA LEU A 57 2.90 -1.01 10.11
C LEU A 57 4.29 -1.33 10.65
N LYS A 58 5.26 -1.42 9.76
CA LYS A 58 6.66 -1.65 10.16
C LYS A 58 7.64 -1.06 9.16
N PRO A 59 8.83 -0.61 9.63
CA PRO A 59 9.91 -0.25 8.71
C PRO A 59 10.51 -1.51 8.11
N LEU A 60 10.99 -1.40 6.87
CA LEU A 60 11.62 -2.49 6.16
C LEU A 60 13.15 -2.37 6.22
N LYS A 61 13.82 -3.49 5.92
CA LYS A 61 15.28 -3.59 5.93
C LYS A 61 15.76 -4.13 4.58
N GLY A 62 17.09 -4.23 4.41
CA GLY A 62 17.68 -4.79 3.21
C GLY A 62 17.41 -3.92 2.00
N ASP A 63 16.96 -4.55 0.92
CA ASP A 63 16.71 -3.86 -0.35
C ASP A 63 15.62 -2.80 -0.26
N TYR A 64 14.76 -2.89 0.74
CA TYR A 64 13.67 -1.94 0.97
C TYR A 64 13.92 -1.02 2.15
N LYS A 65 15.17 -0.87 2.55
CA LYS A 65 15.52 0.08 3.62
C LYS A 65 15.02 1.47 3.25
N GLY A 66 14.37 2.13 4.22
CA GLY A 66 13.74 3.43 4.00
C GLY A 66 12.27 3.35 3.64
N TYR A 67 11.77 2.13 3.35
CA TYR A 67 10.35 1.90 3.13
C TYR A 67 9.67 1.44 4.40
N TYR A 68 8.37 1.67 4.46
CA TYR A 68 7.46 1.08 5.44
C TYR A 68 6.50 0.14 4.74
N SER A 69 5.92 -0.81 5.47
CA SER A 69 4.89 -1.67 4.92
C SER A 69 3.67 -1.71 5.79
N ILE A 70 2.52 -1.87 5.16
CA ILE A 70 1.28 -2.26 5.81
C ILE A 70 0.74 -3.51 5.12
N ARG A 71 0.07 -4.36 5.90
CA ARG A 71 -0.42 -5.64 5.43
C ARG A 71 -1.76 -5.48 4.72
N ILE A 72 -1.89 -6.06 3.53
CA ILE A 72 -3.19 -6.20 2.86
C ILE A 72 -3.83 -7.54 3.26
N ASN A 73 -3.08 -8.62 3.07
CA ASN A 73 -3.45 -9.97 3.54
C ASN A 73 -2.17 -10.78 3.78
N ASP A 74 -2.26 -12.09 3.92
CA ASP A 74 -1.08 -12.93 4.19
C ASP A 74 -0.08 -12.91 3.03
N GLN A 75 -0.51 -12.62 1.81
CA GLN A 75 0.32 -12.64 0.63
C GLN A 75 0.81 -11.25 0.23
N TRP A 76 -0.05 -10.25 0.29
CA TRP A 76 0.21 -8.94 -0.31
C TRP A 76 0.51 -7.87 0.73
N ARG A 77 1.49 -7.04 0.42
CA ARG A 77 1.90 -5.89 1.25
C ARG A 77 1.87 -4.62 0.42
N LEU A 78 1.49 -3.53 1.07
CA LEU A 78 1.60 -2.19 0.54
C LEU A 78 2.86 -1.58 1.11
N ILE A 79 3.80 -1.16 0.25
CA ILE A 79 5.04 -0.53 0.70
C ILE A 79 5.11 0.91 0.19
N PHE A 80 5.81 1.74 0.94
CA PHE A 80 5.91 3.17 0.62
C PHE A 80 7.03 3.82 1.42
N LYS A 81 7.53 4.95 0.89
CA LYS A 81 8.37 5.87 1.66
C LYS A 81 7.50 6.97 2.24
N TRP A 82 7.90 7.53 3.36
CA TRP A 82 7.15 8.60 4.02
C TRP A 82 8.03 9.80 4.25
N SER A 83 7.58 10.97 3.80
CA SER A 83 8.30 12.24 3.96
C SER A 83 7.31 13.39 3.85
N ASN A 84 7.49 14.42 4.67
CA ASN A 84 6.65 15.64 4.63
C ASN A 84 5.15 15.32 4.66
N GLU A 85 4.77 14.37 5.51
CA GLU A 85 3.37 13.98 5.71
C GLU A 85 2.74 13.36 4.46
N SER A 86 3.55 12.82 3.57
CA SER A 86 3.08 12.19 2.32
C SER A 86 3.78 10.87 2.06
N ALA A 87 3.14 10.04 1.22
CA ALA A 87 3.65 8.74 0.80
C ALA A 87 4.23 8.82 -0.61
N PHE A 88 5.41 8.25 -0.80
CA PHE A 88 6.12 8.23 -2.08
C PHE A 88 6.47 6.81 -2.48
N ASP A 89 6.62 6.59 -3.78
CA ASP A 89 7.04 5.30 -4.34
C ASP A 89 6.19 4.15 -3.82
N VAL A 90 4.88 4.34 -3.85
CA VAL A 90 3.91 3.37 -3.33
C VAL A 90 3.85 2.17 -4.27
N ALA A 91 3.95 0.98 -3.70
CA ALA A 91 3.88 -0.27 -4.46
C ALA A 91 3.08 -1.32 -3.69
N VAL A 92 2.48 -2.24 -4.43
CA VAL A 92 1.83 -3.42 -3.87
C VAL A 92 2.66 -4.62 -4.32
N LEU A 93 3.16 -5.39 -3.36
CA LEU A 93 4.08 -6.49 -3.61
C LEU A 93 3.57 -7.79 -2.99
N ASP A 94 3.87 -8.90 -3.67
CA ASP A 94 3.73 -10.24 -3.12
C ASP A 94 4.90 -10.44 -2.16
N TYR A 95 4.60 -10.58 -0.88
CA TYR A 95 5.61 -10.58 0.17
C TYR A 95 5.63 -11.94 0.89
N HIS A 96 6.60 -12.73 0.53
CA HIS A 96 6.85 -14.00 1.20
C HIS A 96 8.23 -14.02 1.82
#